data_e788ab7409c7aae47bd28dd9dc385df9
#
_entry.id   e788ab7409c7aae47bd28dd9dc385df9
#
_cell.length_a   1.000
_cell.length_b   1.000
_cell.length_c   1.000
_cell.angle_alpha   90.00
_cell.angle_beta   90.00
_cell.angle_gamma   90.00
#
_symmetry.space_group_name_H-M   'P 1'
#
loop_
_entity.id
_entity.type
_entity.pdbx_description
1 polymer ?
#
loop_
_entity_poly.entity_id
_entity_poly.type
_entity_poly.pdbx_seq_one_letter_code
_entity_poly.pdbx_strand_id
1 'polypeptide(L)'
;MSNRLFLLLFLPLFVCCGSGDDDGSRLAEQIVGTWYRGWEEGDVEIIGDVNVAPEDFVYHYFTFSGDGSYNGMVRDGSFCAYDTDGDTIYAGSYKCDNDNLRLEYANGKQTQKIQARVLSFDDMSIKIEYKNTDADVPFTVRIKLSSTPTTPPDLFGF
;
A
#
# COMPACT_ATOMS: atom_id res chain seq x y z
N MET A 1 59.87 -21.05 36.47
CA MET A 1 59.17 -19.77 36.43
C MET A 1 58.27 -19.77 35.18
N SER A 2 57.01 -20.07 35.36
CA SER A 2 56.07 -20.27 34.29
C SER A 2 55.15 -19.06 34.18
N ASN A 3 55.39 -18.26 33.15
CA ASN A 3 54.50 -17.17 32.78
C ASN A 3 53.33 -17.75 32.01
N ARG A 4 52.22 -17.95 32.67
CA ARG A 4 50.95 -18.24 32.01
C ARG A 4 50.31 -16.92 31.62
N LEU A 5 50.48 -16.57 30.38
CA LEU A 5 49.74 -15.48 29.73
C LEU A 5 48.29 -15.90 29.60
N PHE A 6 47.42 -15.36 30.44
CA PHE A 6 45.98 -15.47 30.30
C PHE A 6 45.56 -14.57 29.17
N LEU A 7 45.39 -15.18 27.99
CA LEU A 7 44.76 -14.52 26.87
C LEU A 7 43.23 -14.49 27.14
N LEU A 8 42.78 -13.40 27.73
CA LEU A 8 41.36 -13.08 27.82
C LEU A 8 40.85 -12.80 26.43
N LEU A 9 40.22 -13.84 25.85
CA LEU A 9 39.48 -13.72 24.62
C LEU A 9 38.23 -12.89 24.89
N PHE A 10 38.31 -11.58 24.68
CA PHE A 10 37.13 -10.74 24.57
C PHE A 10 36.40 -11.13 23.29
N LEU A 11 35.46 -12.02 23.39
CA LEU A 11 34.39 -12.13 22.40
C LEU A 11 33.57 -10.86 22.50
N PRO A 12 33.53 -10.01 21.47
CA PRO A 12 32.50 -9.00 21.39
C PRO A 12 31.18 -9.74 21.25
N LEU A 13 30.41 -9.76 22.31
CA LEU A 13 28.98 -10.00 22.24
C LEU A 13 28.42 -8.88 21.33
N PHE A 14 28.34 -9.17 20.05
CA PHE A 14 27.41 -8.47 19.19
C PHE A 14 26.02 -8.81 19.73
N VAL A 15 25.59 -8.03 20.70
CA VAL A 15 24.19 -7.88 20.95
C VAL A 15 23.65 -7.21 19.68
N CYS A 16 23.26 -8.05 18.75
CA CYS A 16 22.38 -7.63 17.68
C CYS A 16 21.06 -7.26 18.35
N CYS A 17 20.98 -6.05 18.89
CA CYS A 17 19.72 -5.39 19.12
C CYS A 17 19.15 -5.12 17.73
N GLY A 18 18.65 -6.15 17.11
CA GLY A 18 17.67 -6.04 16.07
C GLY A 18 16.37 -5.58 16.72
N SER A 19 16.27 -4.33 17.06
CA SER A 19 14.95 -3.69 17.13
C SER A 19 14.48 -3.62 15.69
N GLY A 20 13.71 -4.62 15.31
CA GLY A 20 13.16 -4.74 13.99
C GLY A 20 12.03 -3.76 13.77
N ASP A 21 12.35 -2.49 13.60
CA ASP A 21 11.44 -1.45 13.15
C ASP A 21 11.76 -1.01 11.71
N ASP A 22 12.33 -1.91 10.93
CA ASP A 22 12.58 -1.71 9.50
C ASP A 22 11.39 -2.12 8.61
N ASP A 23 10.18 -2.17 9.14
CA ASP A 23 8.98 -2.43 8.32
C ASP A 23 8.71 -1.31 7.31
N GLY A 24 9.30 -0.15 7.53
CA GLY A 24 9.12 1.03 6.71
C GLY A 24 9.76 0.98 5.32
N SER A 25 10.92 0.37 5.14
CA SER A 25 11.61 0.33 3.84
C SER A 25 11.00 -0.67 2.86
N ARG A 26 10.18 -1.60 3.35
CA ARG A 26 9.68 -2.74 2.57
C ARG A 26 8.57 -2.38 1.59
N LEU A 27 7.70 -1.42 1.90
CA LEU A 27 6.59 -1.10 1.00
C LEU A 27 7.11 -0.57 -0.34
N ALA A 28 8.01 0.40 -0.34
CA ALA A 28 8.58 0.94 -1.56
C ALA A 28 9.35 -0.12 -2.38
N GLU A 29 9.93 -1.12 -1.72
CA GLU A 29 10.58 -2.25 -2.37
C GLU A 29 9.56 -3.23 -2.98
N GLN A 30 8.46 -3.50 -2.28
CA GLN A 30 7.53 -4.58 -2.60
C GLN A 30 6.24 -4.13 -3.26
N ILE A 31 6.00 -2.82 -3.43
CA ILE A 31 4.77 -2.30 -4.02
C ILE A 31 4.54 -2.76 -5.47
N VAL A 32 5.64 -3.02 -6.21
CA VAL A 32 5.55 -3.45 -7.60
C VAL A 32 4.83 -4.78 -7.71
N GLY A 33 3.78 -4.81 -8.52
CA GLY A 33 2.94 -5.99 -8.70
C GLY A 33 1.46 -5.64 -8.71
N THR A 34 0.64 -6.65 -8.46
CA THR A 34 -0.82 -6.52 -8.45
C THR A 34 -1.34 -6.64 -7.02
N TRP A 35 -2.22 -5.70 -6.67
CA TRP A 35 -2.84 -5.61 -5.37
C TRP A 35 -4.35 -5.56 -5.50
N TYR A 36 -5.03 -6.52 -4.88
CA TYR A 36 -6.47 -6.73 -4.98
C TYR A 36 -7.19 -6.11 -3.79
N ARG A 37 -8.26 -5.40 -4.05
CA ARG A 37 -9.16 -4.90 -3.03
C ARG A 37 -9.80 -6.07 -2.28
N GLY A 38 -9.91 -5.95 -0.95
CA GLY A 38 -10.73 -6.86 -0.15
C GLY A 38 -12.23 -6.60 -0.35
N TRP A 39 -13.03 -7.65 -0.22
CA TRP A 39 -14.48 -7.62 -0.35
C TRP A 39 -15.22 -8.05 0.91
N GLU A 40 -14.48 -8.40 1.95
CA GLU A 40 -15.04 -8.74 3.23
C GLU A 40 -15.45 -7.49 4.01
N GLU A 41 -16.33 -7.67 4.99
CA GLU A 41 -16.72 -6.61 5.91
C GLU A 41 -15.49 -6.03 6.61
N GLY A 42 -15.33 -4.72 6.57
CA GLY A 42 -14.17 -4.01 7.14
C GLY A 42 -12.96 -3.86 6.21
N ASP A 43 -12.93 -4.50 5.04
CA ASP A 43 -11.85 -4.31 4.08
C ASP A 43 -11.89 -2.93 3.42
N VAL A 44 -13.07 -2.33 3.29
CA VAL A 44 -13.28 -0.93 2.93
C VAL A 44 -14.14 -0.27 3.98
N GLU A 45 -13.59 0.74 4.63
CA GLU A 45 -14.27 1.53 5.66
C GLU A 45 -14.42 2.98 5.17
N ILE A 46 -15.62 3.52 5.32
CA ILE A 46 -15.93 4.92 5.01
C ILE A 46 -16.23 5.64 6.31
N ILE A 47 -15.46 6.69 6.58
CA ILE A 47 -15.52 7.45 7.83
C ILE A 47 -15.96 8.88 7.51
N GLY A 48 -17.14 9.23 7.94
CA GLY A 48 -17.74 10.53 7.72
C GLY A 48 -19.26 10.46 7.67
N ASP A 49 -19.91 11.61 7.65
CA ASP A 49 -21.37 11.73 7.53
C ASP A 49 -21.74 11.85 6.04
N VAL A 50 -21.58 10.75 5.31
CA VAL A 50 -21.81 10.67 3.87
C VAL A 50 -22.60 9.42 3.53
N ASN A 51 -23.39 9.51 2.46
CA ASN A 51 -24.14 8.38 1.91
C ASN A 51 -23.33 7.71 0.79
N VAL A 52 -22.21 7.12 1.17
CA VAL A 52 -21.30 6.37 0.29
C VAL A 52 -21.08 5.01 0.91
N ALA A 53 -21.20 3.98 0.10
CA ALA A 53 -21.00 2.60 0.52
C ALA A 53 -19.74 1.99 -0.14
N PRO A 54 -19.15 0.92 0.42
CA PRO A 54 -18.01 0.24 -0.18
C PRO A 54 -18.25 -0.23 -1.62
N GLU A 55 -19.47 -0.61 -1.97
CA GLU A 55 -19.88 -1.01 -3.31
C GLU A 55 -19.87 0.12 -4.35
N ASP A 56 -19.87 1.37 -3.92
CA ASP A 56 -19.75 2.53 -4.82
C ASP A 56 -18.35 2.69 -5.42
N PHE A 57 -17.37 1.99 -4.83
CA PHE A 57 -16.01 1.95 -5.35
C PHE A 57 -15.86 0.84 -6.39
N VAL A 58 -15.72 1.22 -7.64
CA VAL A 58 -15.74 0.31 -8.79
C VAL A 58 -14.41 -0.43 -9.05
N TYR A 59 -13.31 -0.01 -8.42
CA TYR A 59 -12.02 -0.68 -8.63
C TYR A 59 -11.97 -2.04 -7.91
N HIS A 60 -11.32 -2.99 -8.57
CA HIS A 60 -11.08 -4.33 -8.05
C HIS A 60 -9.62 -4.57 -7.72
N TYR A 61 -8.71 -4.16 -8.60
CA TYR A 61 -7.28 -4.31 -8.36
C TYR A 61 -6.46 -3.18 -8.96
N PHE A 62 -5.25 -3.05 -8.45
CA PHE A 62 -4.25 -2.09 -8.90
C PHE A 62 -3.00 -2.83 -9.35
N THR A 63 -2.36 -2.34 -10.40
CA THR A 63 -1.02 -2.76 -10.79
C THR A 63 -0.06 -1.60 -10.64
N PHE A 64 1.05 -1.84 -9.96
CA PHE A 64 2.14 -0.88 -9.80
C PHE A 64 3.35 -1.37 -10.58
N SER A 65 3.80 -0.58 -11.53
CA SER A 65 4.94 -0.91 -12.38
C SER A 65 6.25 -0.45 -11.74
N GLY A 66 7.33 -1.17 -12.02
CA GLY A 66 8.69 -0.79 -11.64
C GLY A 66 9.43 0.02 -12.70
N ASP A 67 8.69 0.71 -13.59
CA ASP A 67 9.23 1.46 -14.73
C ASP A 67 9.87 2.82 -14.38
N GLY A 68 9.69 3.29 -13.16
CA GLY A 68 10.32 4.48 -12.63
C GLY A 68 11.61 4.21 -11.86
N SER A 69 11.88 5.01 -10.84
CA SER A 69 13.10 4.94 -10.03
C SER A 69 12.86 4.36 -8.64
N TYR A 70 13.88 3.75 -8.08
CA TYR A 70 13.92 3.29 -6.70
C TYR A 70 15.29 3.56 -6.10
N ASN A 71 15.32 4.30 -4.98
CA ASN A 71 16.56 4.70 -4.31
C ASN A 71 16.81 4.00 -2.95
N GLY A 72 16.08 2.93 -2.67
CA GLY A 72 16.12 2.21 -1.40
C GLY A 72 15.11 2.71 -0.35
N MET A 73 14.51 3.89 -0.55
CA MET A 73 13.53 4.49 0.36
C MET A 73 12.24 4.91 -0.35
N VAL A 74 12.36 5.44 -1.54
CA VAL A 74 11.26 5.98 -2.33
C VAL A 74 11.26 5.31 -3.70
N ARG A 75 10.09 4.87 -4.12
CA ARG A 75 9.84 4.34 -5.46
C ARG A 75 8.81 5.18 -6.16
N ASP A 76 9.00 5.39 -7.44
CA ASP A 76 8.00 5.94 -8.35
C ASP A 76 7.81 5.03 -9.57
N GLY A 77 6.79 5.28 -10.34
CA GLY A 77 6.47 4.54 -11.54
C GLY A 77 5.05 4.82 -12.01
N SER A 78 4.57 3.99 -12.92
CA SER A 78 3.20 4.02 -13.41
C SER A 78 2.31 3.04 -12.66
N PHE A 79 1.01 3.35 -12.58
CA PHE A 79 0.00 2.46 -12.05
C PHE A 79 -1.24 2.42 -12.94
N CYS A 80 -1.99 1.34 -12.83
CA CYS A 80 -3.33 1.22 -13.39
C CYS A 80 -4.29 0.65 -12.32
N ALA A 81 -5.52 1.14 -12.34
CA ALA A 81 -6.62 0.58 -11.56
C ALA A 81 -7.64 -0.05 -12.51
N TYR A 82 -8.14 -1.19 -12.14
CA TYR A 82 -9.03 -2.03 -12.95
C TYR A 82 -10.32 -2.35 -12.20
N ASP A 83 -11.41 -2.50 -12.95
CA ASP A 83 -12.67 -2.99 -12.42
C ASP A 83 -12.71 -4.53 -12.34
N THR A 84 -13.87 -5.09 -12.00
CA THR A 84 -14.09 -6.53 -11.88
C THR A 84 -14.04 -7.27 -13.23
N ASP A 85 -14.24 -6.59 -14.33
CA ASP A 85 -14.17 -7.14 -15.68
C ASP A 85 -12.75 -7.07 -16.26
N GLY A 86 -11.83 -6.41 -15.56
CA GLY A 86 -10.45 -6.21 -15.99
C GLY A 86 -10.26 -4.99 -16.90
N ASP A 87 -11.26 -4.13 -16.98
CA ASP A 87 -11.18 -2.89 -17.74
C ASP A 87 -10.44 -1.81 -16.92
N THR A 88 -9.56 -1.06 -17.58
CA THR A 88 -8.84 0.03 -16.94
C THR A 88 -9.77 1.18 -16.59
N ILE A 89 -9.86 1.52 -15.32
CA ILE A 89 -10.63 2.67 -14.83
C ILE A 89 -9.76 3.92 -14.78
N TYR A 90 -8.58 3.79 -14.16
CA TYR A 90 -7.61 4.87 -14.00
C TYR A 90 -6.21 4.39 -14.36
N ALA A 91 -5.43 5.29 -14.94
CA ALA A 91 -4.02 5.09 -15.20
C ALA A 91 -3.25 6.38 -14.91
N GLY A 92 -2.07 6.25 -14.36
CA GLY A 92 -1.26 7.41 -14.02
C GLY A 92 0.08 7.04 -13.42
N SER A 93 0.59 7.92 -12.57
CA SER A 93 1.85 7.75 -11.87
C SER A 93 1.64 7.56 -10.37
N TYR A 94 2.56 6.87 -9.74
CA TYR A 94 2.60 6.74 -8.29
C TYR A 94 3.96 7.12 -7.73
N LYS A 95 3.95 7.48 -6.46
CA LYS A 95 5.15 7.63 -5.63
C LYS A 95 4.88 7.01 -4.27
N CYS A 96 5.74 6.12 -3.87
CA CYS A 96 5.62 5.38 -2.63
C CYS A 96 6.87 5.55 -1.78
N ASP A 97 6.68 5.94 -0.54
CA ASP A 97 7.66 5.79 0.53
C ASP A 97 7.08 4.87 1.61
N ASN A 98 7.72 4.80 2.77
CA ASN A 98 7.34 3.87 3.82
C ASN A 98 5.96 4.14 4.43
N ASP A 99 5.55 5.41 4.43
CA ASP A 99 4.38 5.88 5.17
C ASP A 99 3.29 6.40 4.25
N ASN A 100 3.62 6.65 2.98
CA ASN A 100 2.73 7.31 2.05
C ASN A 100 2.73 6.66 0.67
N LEU A 101 1.55 6.55 0.10
CA LEU A 101 1.32 6.20 -1.29
C LEU A 101 0.58 7.36 -1.96
N ARG A 102 1.20 7.96 -2.96
CA ARG A 102 0.62 9.04 -3.75
C ARG A 102 0.30 8.52 -5.13
N LEU A 103 -0.94 8.77 -5.57
CA LEU A 103 -1.40 8.44 -6.91
C LEU A 103 -1.79 9.73 -7.61
N GLU A 104 -1.41 9.85 -8.87
CA GLU A 104 -1.78 10.96 -9.72
C GLU A 104 -2.27 10.42 -11.07
N TYR A 105 -3.50 10.73 -11.45
CA TYR A 105 -4.13 10.23 -12.65
C TYR A 105 -5.04 11.27 -13.29
N ALA A 106 -5.26 11.12 -14.60
CA ALA A 106 -6.18 11.96 -15.33
C ALA A 106 -7.63 11.47 -15.15
N ASN A 107 -8.53 12.40 -14.85
CA ASN A 107 -9.96 12.18 -14.85
C ASN A 107 -10.60 13.24 -15.76
N GLY A 108 -10.82 12.87 -17.03
CA GLY A 108 -11.24 13.82 -18.04
C GLY A 108 -10.15 14.87 -18.29
N LYS A 109 -10.48 16.16 -18.08
CA LYS A 109 -9.55 17.28 -18.24
C LYS A 109 -8.81 17.66 -16.96
N GLN A 110 -9.12 17.00 -15.85
CA GLN A 110 -8.54 17.30 -14.55
C GLN A 110 -7.55 16.22 -14.16
N THR A 111 -6.51 16.63 -13.43
CA THR A 111 -5.59 15.71 -12.77
C THR A 111 -6.07 15.50 -11.33
N GLN A 112 -6.32 14.27 -10.98
CA GLN A 112 -6.67 13.85 -9.61
C GLN A 112 -5.43 13.38 -8.87
N LYS A 113 -5.37 13.70 -7.59
CA LYS A 113 -4.29 13.31 -6.68
C LYS A 113 -4.86 12.66 -5.45
N ILE A 114 -4.41 11.44 -5.18
CA ILE A 114 -4.71 10.74 -3.94
C ILE A 114 -3.44 10.68 -3.11
N GLN A 115 -3.51 11.14 -1.86
CA GLN A 115 -2.46 10.98 -0.88
C GLN A 115 -2.95 10.02 0.19
N ALA A 116 -2.49 8.80 0.13
CA ALA A 116 -2.83 7.78 1.10
C ALA A 116 -1.70 7.62 2.11
N ARG A 117 -2.09 7.52 3.38
CA ARG A 117 -1.20 7.11 4.47
C ARG A 117 -1.23 5.60 4.58
N VAL A 118 -0.07 4.99 4.74
CA VAL A 118 0.05 3.56 5.01
C VAL A 118 -0.20 3.33 6.50
N LEU A 119 -1.23 2.59 6.83
CA LEU A 119 -1.59 2.25 8.21
C LEU A 119 -0.88 0.98 8.67
N SER A 120 -0.77 0.00 7.77
CA SER A 120 -0.04 -1.23 8.00
C SER A 120 0.40 -1.83 6.68
N PHE A 121 1.48 -2.58 6.72
CA PHE A 121 2.02 -3.32 5.61
C PHE A 121 2.67 -4.61 6.10
N ASP A 122 2.37 -5.70 5.43
CA ASP A 122 3.07 -6.97 5.53
C ASP A 122 3.29 -7.53 4.10
N ASP A 123 3.94 -8.69 4.00
CA ASP A 123 4.30 -9.28 2.70
C ASP A 123 3.07 -9.62 1.82
N MET A 124 1.86 -9.63 2.40
CA MET A 124 0.63 -10.07 1.74
C MET A 124 -0.46 -9.00 1.68
N SER A 125 -0.37 -7.96 2.52
CA SER A 125 -1.43 -6.95 2.59
C SER A 125 -0.91 -5.55 2.88
N ILE A 126 -1.63 -4.57 2.36
CA ILE A 126 -1.44 -3.14 2.64
C ILE A 126 -2.77 -2.60 3.14
N LYS A 127 -2.75 -1.87 4.25
CA LYS A 127 -3.89 -1.06 4.68
C LYS A 127 -3.54 0.42 4.50
N ILE A 128 -4.33 1.13 3.73
CA ILE A 128 -4.14 2.55 3.44
C ILE A 128 -5.35 3.37 3.86
N GLU A 129 -5.10 4.64 4.16
CA GLU A 129 -6.12 5.63 4.49
C GLU A 129 -5.91 6.88 3.64
N TYR A 130 -6.95 7.36 3.01
CA TYR A 130 -6.92 8.64 2.32
C TYR A 130 -8.20 9.44 2.54
N LYS A 131 -8.09 10.76 2.42
CA LYS A 131 -9.23 11.67 2.48
C LYS A 131 -9.73 11.96 1.07
N ASN A 132 -10.99 11.64 0.83
CA ASN A 132 -11.67 12.07 -0.39
C ASN A 132 -12.15 13.50 -0.19
N THR A 133 -11.56 14.43 -0.93
CA THR A 133 -11.88 15.87 -0.88
C THR A 133 -12.67 16.35 -2.10
N ASP A 134 -12.88 15.49 -3.09
CA ASP A 134 -13.58 15.83 -4.33
C ASP A 134 -15.10 15.75 -4.19
N ALA A 135 -15.57 15.13 -3.10
CA ALA A 135 -16.98 15.09 -2.77
C ALA A 135 -17.44 16.41 -2.12
N ASP A 136 -18.72 16.74 -2.27
CA ASP A 136 -19.33 17.92 -1.63
C ASP A 136 -19.11 17.94 -0.11
N VAL A 137 -19.14 16.76 0.50
CA VAL A 137 -18.77 16.56 1.91
C VAL A 137 -17.55 15.63 1.95
N PRO A 138 -16.39 16.12 2.41
CA PRO A 138 -15.19 15.28 2.51
C PRO A 138 -15.38 14.12 3.48
N PHE A 139 -14.83 12.96 3.13
CA PHE A 139 -14.82 11.77 3.97
C PHE A 139 -13.49 11.04 3.88
N THR A 140 -13.23 10.18 4.86
CA THR A 140 -12.03 9.34 4.89
C THR A 140 -12.35 7.93 4.45
N VAL A 141 -11.48 7.35 3.65
CA VAL A 141 -11.57 5.97 3.17
C VAL A 141 -10.37 5.19 3.68
N ARG A 142 -10.62 4.03 4.25
CA ARG A 142 -9.60 3.02 4.57
C ARG A 142 -9.82 1.81 3.71
N ILE A 143 -8.77 1.31 3.09
CA ILE A 143 -8.83 0.16 2.19
C ILE A 143 -7.73 -0.82 2.55
N LYS A 144 -8.10 -2.09 2.60
CA LYS A 144 -7.16 -3.21 2.63
C LYS A 144 -6.98 -3.75 1.22
N LEU A 145 -5.72 -3.83 0.81
CA LEU A 145 -5.29 -4.45 -0.44
C LEU A 145 -4.50 -5.72 -0.14
N SER A 146 -4.70 -6.75 -0.93
CA SER A 146 -4.02 -8.04 -0.81
C SER A 146 -3.20 -8.35 -2.06
N SER A 147 -2.03 -8.94 -1.89
CA SER A 147 -1.25 -9.50 -3.00
C SER A 147 -1.85 -10.78 -3.58
N THR A 148 -2.80 -11.40 -2.86
CA THR A 148 -3.53 -12.58 -3.31
C THR A 148 -4.83 -12.15 -3.99
N PRO A 149 -5.19 -12.73 -5.15
CA PRO A 149 -6.46 -12.45 -5.80
C PRO A 149 -7.65 -12.65 -4.88
N THR A 150 -8.58 -11.70 -4.92
CA THR A 150 -9.84 -11.72 -4.17
C THR A 150 -10.99 -11.93 -5.14
N THR A 151 -12.08 -12.51 -4.67
CA THR A 151 -13.28 -12.72 -5.46
C THR A 151 -14.33 -11.68 -5.06
N PRO A 152 -14.80 -10.85 -6.01
CA PRO A 152 -15.93 -9.97 -5.75
C PRO A 152 -17.16 -10.80 -5.33
N PRO A 153 -17.99 -10.31 -4.42
CA PRO A 153 -19.27 -10.94 -4.18
C PRO A 153 -20.09 -10.93 -5.46
N ASP A 154 -20.88 -11.99 -5.68
CA ASP A 154 -21.86 -12.00 -6.76
C ASP A 154 -22.88 -10.89 -6.50
N LEU A 155 -22.62 -9.71 -7.06
CA LEU A 155 -23.51 -8.55 -6.97
C LEU A 155 -24.82 -8.77 -7.73
N PHE A 156 -24.86 -9.83 -8.54
CA PHE A 156 -26.02 -10.27 -9.32
C PHE A 156 -26.29 -11.76 -9.01
N GLY A 157 -26.77 -12.03 -7.80
CA GLY A 157 -27.29 -13.35 -7.47
C GLY A 157 -28.49 -13.69 -8.39
N PHE A 158 -28.22 -14.41 -9.45
CA PHE A 158 -29.22 -15.10 -10.24
C PHE A 158 -29.26 -16.58 -9.85
#